data_e2045564f7b06eb33152e87e625ba599
#
_entry.id   e2045564f7b06eb33152e87e625ba599
#
_cell.length_a   1.000
_cell.length_b   1.000
_cell.length_c   1.000
_cell.angle_alpha   90.00
_cell.angle_beta   90.00
_cell.angle_gamma   90.00
#
_symmetry.space_group_name_H-M   'P 1'
#
loop_
_entity.id
_entity.type
_entity.pdbx_description
1 polymer ?
#
loop_
_entity_poly.entity_id
_entity_poly.type
_entity_poly.pdbx_seq_one_letter_code
_entity_poly.pdbx_strand_id
1 'polypeptide(L)'
;GAGTFGGTGPLFGAWCTTNVEEARRLIDICLEAGVTLFDTADVYSNGASEEVLGAALKGRRDRVLISTKTGLPMGDGPNDAGSSRFRLIRAVEDALQRLDTDYIDLLQLHAFDAATPVEEVLSTLDVLVRDGKVRYVGVSNFSGWQIMKALGLADRHGWPRYVANQVYYSLIGRDYEWDLMPLGAEQGL
;
A
#
# COMPACT_ATOMS: atom_id res chain seq x y z
N GLY A 1 1.81 -11.59 0.58
CA GLY A 1 1.68 -10.63 -0.53
C GLY A 1 0.89 -11.21 -1.70
N ALA A 2 0.08 -10.38 -2.36
CA ALA A 2 -0.79 -10.75 -3.48
C ALA A 2 -0.20 -10.35 -4.86
N GLY A 3 1.10 -10.12 -4.95
CA GLY A 3 1.77 -9.70 -6.20
C GLY A 3 1.62 -10.69 -7.37
N THR A 4 1.25 -11.94 -7.11
CA THR A 4 1.01 -12.96 -8.15
C THR A 4 -0.46 -13.08 -8.56
N PHE A 5 -1.37 -12.28 -7.96
CA PHE A 5 -2.79 -12.30 -8.30
C PHE A 5 -3.05 -11.51 -9.59
N GLY A 6 -3.93 -12.02 -10.44
CA GLY A 6 -4.35 -11.37 -11.67
C GLY A 6 -3.68 -11.94 -12.92
N GLY A 7 -2.51 -11.47 -13.32
CA GLY A 7 -1.80 -11.95 -14.51
C GLY A 7 -2.01 -11.11 -15.77
N THR A 8 -2.09 -9.80 -15.60
CA THR A 8 -2.20 -8.85 -16.72
C THR A 8 -0.97 -7.94 -16.82
N GLY A 9 -0.72 -7.42 -18.03
CA GLY A 9 0.39 -6.50 -18.30
C GLY A 9 1.72 -7.16 -18.63
N PRO A 10 2.69 -6.38 -19.15
CA PRO A 10 3.95 -6.90 -19.69
C PRO A 10 4.83 -7.57 -18.62
N LEU A 11 4.84 -7.02 -17.41
CA LEU A 11 5.66 -7.54 -16.30
C LEU A 11 4.98 -8.68 -15.57
N PHE A 12 3.71 -8.48 -15.19
CA PHE A 12 2.97 -9.42 -14.34
C PHE A 12 2.30 -10.57 -15.11
N GLY A 13 2.01 -10.40 -16.42
CA GLY A 13 1.39 -11.43 -17.24
C GLY A 13 2.19 -12.72 -17.39
N ALA A 14 3.50 -12.68 -17.18
CA ALA A 14 4.38 -13.84 -17.33
C ALA A 14 4.40 -14.78 -16.11
N TRP A 15 4.04 -14.30 -14.90
CA TRP A 15 4.20 -15.05 -13.63
C TRP A 15 3.07 -14.85 -12.62
N CYS A 16 2.09 -14.01 -12.94
CA CYS A 16 0.90 -13.82 -12.12
C CYS A 16 -0.26 -14.60 -12.72
N THR A 17 -0.52 -15.79 -12.20
CA THR A 17 -1.52 -16.73 -12.73
C THR A 17 -2.64 -17.04 -11.76
N THR A 18 -2.59 -16.48 -10.53
CA THR A 18 -3.54 -16.81 -9.48
C THR A 18 -4.89 -16.11 -9.75
N ASN A 19 -5.90 -16.93 -10.03
CA ASN A 19 -7.27 -16.47 -10.20
C ASN A 19 -8.03 -16.41 -8.85
N VAL A 20 -9.30 -16.00 -8.86
CA VAL A 20 -10.12 -15.81 -7.66
C VAL A 20 -10.30 -17.11 -6.86
N GLU A 21 -10.50 -18.25 -7.54
CA GLU A 21 -10.72 -19.54 -6.87
C GLU A 21 -9.46 -19.99 -6.13
N GLU A 22 -8.32 -19.91 -6.80
CA GLU A 22 -7.04 -20.24 -6.17
C GLU A 22 -6.68 -19.25 -5.06
N ALA A 23 -6.94 -17.95 -5.26
CA ALA A 23 -6.75 -16.93 -4.23
C ALA A 23 -7.58 -17.23 -2.98
N ARG A 24 -8.84 -17.68 -3.12
CA ARG A 24 -9.68 -18.10 -1.99
C ARG A 24 -9.05 -19.24 -1.20
N ARG A 25 -8.59 -20.27 -1.91
CA ARG A 25 -7.92 -21.41 -1.28
C ARG A 25 -6.66 -20.99 -0.52
N LEU A 26 -5.84 -20.12 -1.09
CA LEU A 26 -4.64 -19.59 -0.44
C LEU A 26 -4.97 -18.74 0.80
N ILE A 27 -6.02 -17.92 0.70
CA ILE A 27 -6.50 -17.11 1.83
C ILE A 27 -7.03 -18.01 2.95
N ASP A 28 -7.75 -19.11 2.63
CA ASP A 28 -8.22 -20.05 3.64
C ASP A 28 -7.05 -20.65 4.42
N ILE A 29 -6.01 -21.12 3.73
CA ILE A 29 -4.78 -21.64 4.34
C ILE A 29 -4.12 -20.57 5.24
N CYS A 30 -4.04 -19.33 4.78
CA CYS A 30 -3.48 -18.22 5.57
C CYS A 30 -4.28 -17.97 6.85
N LEU A 31 -5.62 -17.91 6.75
CA LEU A 31 -6.49 -17.66 7.90
C LEU A 31 -6.46 -18.80 8.91
N GLU A 32 -6.41 -20.06 8.45
CA GLU A 32 -6.23 -21.23 9.31
C GLU A 32 -4.89 -21.20 10.06
N ALA A 33 -3.85 -20.65 9.42
CA ALA A 33 -2.53 -20.45 10.04
C ALA A 33 -2.41 -19.16 10.89
N GLY A 34 -3.50 -18.38 11.05
CA GLY A 34 -3.51 -17.12 11.80
C GLY A 34 -2.93 -15.91 11.06
N VAL A 35 -2.68 -16.02 9.76
CA VAL A 35 -2.22 -14.89 8.93
C VAL A 35 -3.43 -14.09 8.46
N THR A 36 -3.53 -12.83 8.89
CA THR A 36 -4.69 -11.97 8.64
C THR A 36 -4.38 -10.74 7.80
N LEU A 37 -3.12 -10.35 7.61
CA LEU A 37 -2.71 -9.21 6.80
C LEU A 37 -2.44 -9.65 5.35
N PHE A 38 -3.19 -9.07 4.40
CA PHE A 38 -3.03 -9.30 2.96
C PHE A 38 -2.55 -8.01 2.29
N ASP A 39 -1.40 -8.10 1.63
CA ASP A 39 -0.71 -6.98 1.00
C ASP A 39 -0.80 -7.06 -0.53
N THR A 40 -1.24 -5.97 -1.16
CA THR A 40 -1.34 -5.77 -2.60
C THR A 40 -0.83 -4.40 -3.02
N ALA A 41 -1.09 -3.96 -4.23
CA ALA A 41 -0.85 -2.61 -4.74
C ALA A 41 -1.69 -2.36 -6.01
N ASP A 42 -1.98 -1.10 -6.30
CA ASP A 42 -2.69 -0.68 -7.52
C ASP A 42 -1.96 -1.13 -8.80
N VAL A 43 -0.63 -1.03 -8.82
CA VAL A 43 0.20 -1.39 -9.98
C VAL A 43 0.31 -2.90 -10.22
N TYR A 44 -0.01 -3.74 -9.23
CA TYR A 44 0.09 -5.19 -9.41
C TYR A 44 -0.96 -5.69 -10.40
N SER A 45 -0.47 -6.23 -11.52
CA SER A 45 -1.31 -6.63 -12.67
C SER A 45 -2.27 -5.52 -13.11
N ASN A 46 -1.85 -4.25 -13.00
CA ASN A 46 -2.64 -3.07 -13.37
C ASN A 46 -4.03 -3.04 -12.70
N GLY A 47 -4.06 -3.28 -11.39
CA GLY A 47 -5.28 -3.29 -10.57
C GLY A 47 -5.93 -4.67 -10.41
N ALA A 48 -5.66 -5.63 -11.29
CA ALA A 48 -6.28 -6.95 -11.22
C ALA A 48 -5.94 -7.72 -9.92
N SER A 49 -4.79 -7.44 -9.29
CA SER A 49 -4.45 -8.02 -7.99
C SER A 49 -5.44 -7.60 -6.90
N GLU A 50 -5.86 -6.32 -6.88
CA GLU A 50 -6.86 -5.83 -5.94
C GLU A 50 -8.24 -6.42 -6.24
N GLU A 51 -8.64 -6.53 -7.52
CA GLU A 51 -9.91 -7.15 -7.93
C GLU A 51 -10.01 -8.62 -7.50
N VAL A 52 -8.95 -9.40 -7.76
CA VAL A 52 -8.88 -10.81 -7.34
C VAL A 52 -8.92 -10.94 -5.82
N LEU A 53 -8.18 -10.09 -5.10
CA LEU A 53 -8.17 -10.09 -3.64
C LEU A 53 -9.55 -9.74 -3.07
N GLY A 54 -10.19 -8.68 -3.56
CA GLY A 54 -11.54 -8.25 -3.15
C GLY A 54 -12.57 -9.35 -3.37
N ALA A 55 -12.61 -9.93 -4.58
CA ALA A 55 -13.51 -11.04 -4.90
C ALA A 55 -13.26 -12.29 -4.03
N ALA A 56 -12.01 -12.58 -3.72
CA ALA A 56 -11.66 -13.72 -2.88
C ALA A 56 -12.00 -13.49 -1.40
N LEU A 57 -12.06 -12.24 -0.93
CA LEU A 57 -12.41 -11.86 0.45
C LEU A 57 -13.91 -11.61 0.66
N LYS A 58 -14.73 -11.75 -0.36
CA LYS A 58 -16.18 -11.51 -0.26
C LYS A 58 -16.82 -12.33 0.87
N GLY A 59 -17.52 -11.62 1.78
CA GLY A 59 -18.17 -12.22 2.95
C GLY A 59 -17.24 -12.48 4.16
N ARG A 60 -15.99 -12.02 4.11
CA ARG A 60 -15.00 -12.18 5.21
C ARG A 60 -14.06 -10.98 5.40
N ARG A 61 -14.48 -9.81 4.88
CA ARG A 61 -13.69 -8.56 4.95
C ARG A 61 -13.31 -8.17 6.38
N ASP A 62 -14.20 -8.39 7.33
CA ASP A 62 -14.05 -8.12 8.76
C ASP A 62 -13.06 -9.02 9.49
N ARG A 63 -12.62 -10.11 8.85
CA ARG A 63 -11.65 -11.07 9.41
C ARG A 63 -10.21 -10.80 9.02
N VAL A 64 -9.98 -9.80 8.16
CA VAL A 64 -8.67 -9.53 7.56
C VAL A 64 -8.31 -8.05 7.61
N LEU A 65 -7.02 -7.78 7.53
CA LEU A 65 -6.45 -6.47 7.28
C LEU A 65 -5.96 -6.42 5.82
N ILE A 66 -6.34 -5.39 5.09
CA ILE A 66 -5.89 -5.16 3.72
C ILE A 66 -4.87 -4.02 3.72
N SER A 67 -3.68 -4.31 3.20
CA SER A 67 -2.69 -3.31 2.83
C SER A 67 -2.67 -3.16 1.31
N THR A 68 -2.80 -1.94 0.82
CA THR A 68 -2.55 -1.63 -0.59
C THR A 68 -1.62 -0.44 -0.74
N LYS A 69 -1.11 -0.23 -1.95
CA LYS A 69 -0.12 0.81 -2.23
C LYS A 69 -0.53 1.61 -3.46
N THR A 70 -0.11 2.88 -3.49
CA THR A 70 -0.31 3.77 -4.65
C THR A 70 0.89 4.72 -4.82
N GLY A 71 0.94 5.41 -5.96
CA GLY A 71 1.98 6.40 -6.27
C GLY A 71 2.83 6.05 -7.48
N LEU A 72 2.97 4.77 -7.82
CA LEU A 72 3.60 4.35 -9.07
C LEU A 72 2.67 4.60 -10.27
N PRO A 73 3.23 4.69 -11.51
CA PRO A 73 2.41 4.92 -12.69
C PRO A 73 1.39 3.82 -12.95
N MET A 74 0.12 4.22 -13.17
CA MET A 74 -0.99 3.35 -13.57
C MET A 74 -1.43 3.62 -15.02
N GLY A 75 -0.80 4.56 -15.70
CA GLY A 75 -1.07 4.96 -17.08
C GLY A 75 0.00 5.94 -17.56
N ASP A 76 -0.18 6.42 -18.80
CA ASP A 76 0.76 7.33 -19.47
C ASP A 76 0.36 8.82 -19.31
N GLY A 77 -0.74 9.10 -18.65
CA GLY A 77 -1.24 10.46 -18.44
C GLY A 77 -0.47 11.22 -17.35
N PRO A 78 -0.47 12.56 -17.41
CA PRO A 78 0.27 13.40 -16.46
C PRO A 78 -0.22 13.26 -15.01
N ASN A 79 -1.41 12.74 -14.78
CA ASN A 79 -2.02 12.54 -13.46
C ASN A 79 -2.11 11.07 -13.04
N ASP A 80 -1.46 10.16 -13.77
CA ASP A 80 -1.54 8.73 -13.52
C ASP A 80 -0.43 8.20 -12.61
N ALA A 81 0.45 9.09 -12.11
CA ALA A 81 1.54 8.77 -11.20
C ALA A 81 1.70 9.82 -10.10
N GLY A 82 2.53 9.51 -9.10
CA GLY A 82 2.89 10.41 -8.01
C GLY A 82 1.89 10.43 -6.87
N SER A 83 2.10 11.37 -5.94
CA SER A 83 1.39 11.46 -4.67
C SER A 83 0.66 12.80 -4.48
N SER A 84 0.35 13.51 -5.58
CA SER A 84 -0.44 14.73 -5.51
C SER A 84 -1.83 14.45 -4.89
N ARG A 85 -2.44 15.48 -4.30
CA ARG A 85 -3.79 15.37 -3.72
C ARG A 85 -4.80 14.76 -4.70
N PHE A 86 -4.81 15.25 -5.96
CA PHE A 86 -5.69 14.73 -6.99
C PHE A 86 -5.47 13.23 -7.21
N ARG A 87 -4.21 12.81 -7.36
CA ARG A 87 -3.86 11.41 -7.64
C ARG A 87 -4.16 10.49 -6.45
N LEU A 88 -3.81 10.91 -5.21
CA LEU A 88 -4.03 10.09 -4.02
C LEU A 88 -5.52 9.83 -3.76
N ILE A 89 -6.36 10.88 -3.85
CA ILE A 89 -7.80 10.70 -3.64
C ILE A 89 -8.38 9.73 -4.67
N ARG A 90 -8.08 9.95 -5.96
CA ARG A 90 -8.54 9.08 -7.03
C ARG A 90 -8.05 7.65 -6.88
N ALA A 91 -6.77 7.47 -6.54
CA ALA A 91 -6.19 6.14 -6.36
C ALA A 91 -6.87 5.34 -5.23
N VAL A 92 -7.21 6.01 -4.13
CA VAL A 92 -7.93 5.37 -3.02
C VAL A 92 -9.35 5.01 -3.42
N GLU A 93 -10.08 5.89 -4.12
CA GLU A 93 -11.42 5.58 -4.63
C GLU A 93 -11.40 4.36 -5.59
N ASP A 94 -10.45 4.35 -6.53
CA ASP A 94 -10.28 3.25 -7.47
C ASP A 94 -9.91 1.94 -6.75
N ALA A 95 -9.05 1.99 -5.73
CA ALA A 95 -8.66 0.83 -4.94
C ALA A 95 -9.84 0.27 -4.13
N LEU A 96 -10.66 1.13 -3.51
CA LEU A 96 -11.86 0.73 -2.78
C LEU A 96 -12.86 0.02 -3.70
N GLN A 97 -13.03 0.51 -4.93
CA GLN A 97 -13.88 -0.15 -5.93
C GLN A 97 -13.34 -1.52 -6.32
N ARG A 98 -12.04 -1.64 -6.64
CA ARG A 98 -11.41 -2.92 -7.02
C ARG A 98 -11.44 -3.94 -5.90
N LEU A 99 -11.22 -3.49 -4.66
CA LEU A 99 -11.23 -4.34 -3.46
C LEU A 99 -12.64 -4.70 -2.96
N ASP A 100 -13.70 -4.10 -3.52
CA ASP A 100 -15.10 -4.25 -3.09
C ASP A 100 -15.26 -4.01 -1.57
N THR A 101 -14.75 -2.87 -1.08
CA THR A 101 -14.73 -2.51 0.35
C THR A 101 -14.85 -1.00 0.56
N ASP A 102 -15.34 -0.58 1.72
CA ASP A 102 -15.50 0.83 2.09
C ASP A 102 -14.25 1.43 2.74
N TYR A 103 -13.27 0.61 3.14
CA TYR A 103 -12.07 1.07 3.81
C TYR A 103 -10.84 0.19 3.52
N ILE A 104 -9.68 0.83 3.57
CA ILE A 104 -8.35 0.22 3.53
C ILE A 104 -7.75 0.26 4.92
N ASP A 105 -7.23 -0.87 5.43
CA ASP A 105 -6.61 -0.89 6.76
C ASP A 105 -5.26 -0.18 6.76
N LEU A 106 -4.41 -0.44 5.77
CA LEU A 106 -3.11 0.21 5.61
C LEU A 106 -2.91 0.68 4.17
N LEU A 107 -2.88 1.99 3.96
CA LEU A 107 -2.47 2.58 2.69
C LEU A 107 -0.98 2.92 2.73
N GLN A 108 -0.20 2.41 1.81
CA GLN A 108 1.22 2.73 1.69
C GLN A 108 1.51 3.58 0.44
N LEU A 109 2.37 4.58 0.59
CA LEU A 109 2.99 5.22 -0.57
C LEU A 109 4.05 4.26 -1.13
N HIS A 110 3.91 3.84 -2.39
CA HIS A 110 4.74 2.79 -2.99
C HIS A 110 6.18 3.23 -3.22
N ALA A 111 6.38 4.54 -3.44
CA ALA A 111 7.68 5.19 -3.54
C ALA A 111 7.56 6.66 -3.14
N PHE A 112 8.70 7.29 -2.85
CA PHE A 112 8.76 8.72 -2.60
C PHE A 112 8.55 9.52 -3.89
N ASP A 113 7.62 10.48 -3.85
CA ASP A 113 7.39 11.42 -4.94
C ASP A 113 8.11 12.75 -4.63
N ALA A 114 9.18 13.01 -5.36
CA ALA A 114 9.97 14.24 -5.18
C ALA A 114 9.31 15.49 -5.82
N ALA A 115 8.30 15.30 -6.66
CA ALA A 115 7.61 16.39 -7.34
C ALA A 115 6.47 16.98 -6.50
N THR A 116 5.96 16.23 -5.51
CA THR A 116 4.87 16.69 -4.64
C THR A 116 5.40 17.10 -3.28
N PRO A 117 5.06 18.30 -2.76
CA PRO A 117 5.42 18.70 -1.40
C PRO A 117 4.92 17.70 -0.36
N VAL A 118 5.77 17.32 0.61
CA VAL A 118 5.43 16.33 1.65
C VAL A 118 4.21 16.78 2.46
N GLU A 119 4.06 18.09 2.68
CA GLU A 119 2.93 18.70 3.37
C GLU A 119 1.59 18.45 2.62
N GLU A 120 1.60 18.52 1.29
CA GLU A 120 0.41 18.21 0.49
C GLU A 120 0.04 16.73 0.61
N VAL A 121 1.04 15.86 0.53
CA VAL A 121 0.85 14.41 0.69
C VAL A 121 0.24 14.10 2.05
N LEU A 122 0.86 14.56 3.14
CA LEU A 122 0.41 14.27 4.51
C LEU A 122 -0.98 14.87 4.81
N SER A 123 -1.24 16.08 4.37
CA SER A 123 -2.57 16.69 4.55
C SER A 123 -3.65 15.97 3.75
N THR A 124 -3.30 15.35 2.63
CA THR A 124 -4.23 14.52 1.86
C THR A 124 -4.51 13.18 2.56
N LEU A 125 -3.46 12.55 3.08
CA LEU A 125 -3.60 11.33 3.87
C LEU A 125 -4.45 11.57 5.14
N ASP A 126 -4.31 12.73 5.79
CA ASP A 126 -5.15 13.13 6.92
C ASP A 126 -6.63 13.20 6.56
N VAL A 127 -6.97 13.77 5.40
CA VAL A 127 -8.36 13.80 4.89
C VAL A 127 -8.87 12.37 4.68
N LEU A 128 -8.11 11.51 4.01
CA LEU A 128 -8.52 10.12 3.75
C LEU A 128 -8.73 9.30 5.03
N VAL A 129 -7.93 9.56 6.06
CA VAL A 129 -8.09 8.93 7.38
C VAL A 129 -9.34 9.47 8.10
N ARG A 130 -9.55 10.79 8.12
CA ARG A 130 -10.72 11.41 8.74
C ARG A 130 -12.04 10.99 8.05
N ASP A 131 -12.02 10.83 6.74
CA ASP A 131 -13.17 10.33 5.97
C ASP A 131 -13.42 8.83 6.22
N GLY A 132 -12.56 8.14 6.95
CA GLY A 132 -12.67 6.73 7.28
C GLY A 132 -12.37 5.77 6.13
N LYS A 133 -11.86 6.28 4.99
CA LYS A 133 -11.47 5.46 3.83
C LYS A 133 -10.17 4.71 4.05
N VAL A 134 -9.29 5.26 4.90
CA VAL A 134 -8.00 4.68 5.28
C VAL A 134 -7.91 4.64 6.80
N ARG A 135 -7.44 3.53 7.37
CA ARG A 135 -7.25 3.40 8.83
C ARG A 135 -5.86 3.83 9.26
N TYR A 136 -4.84 3.33 8.56
CA TYR A 136 -3.43 3.61 8.85
C TYR A 136 -2.68 3.93 7.56
N VAL A 137 -1.62 4.72 7.69
CA VAL A 137 -0.77 5.11 6.58
C VAL A 137 0.65 4.60 6.77
N GLY A 138 1.31 4.23 5.68
CA GLY A 138 2.67 3.73 5.68
C GLY A 138 3.41 4.12 4.42
N VAL A 139 4.65 3.67 4.32
CA VAL A 139 5.51 3.95 3.17
C VAL A 139 6.24 2.69 2.70
N SER A 140 6.68 2.71 1.46
CA SER A 140 7.56 1.71 0.87
C SER A 140 8.63 2.40 0.03
N ASN A 141 9.84 1.86 0.04
CA ASN A 141 10.96 2.41 -0.74
C ASN A 141 11.31 3.88 -0.42
N PHE A 142 11.18 4.27 0.83
CA PHE A 142 11.62 5.58 1.35
C PHE A 142 12.97 5.46 2.03
N SER A 143 13.78 6.51 1.94
CA SER A 143 14.99 6.67 2.76
C SER A 143 14.67 7.18 4.16
N GLY A 144 15.58 6.98 5.12
CA GLY A 144 15.38 7.41 6.50
C GLY A 144 15.10 8.89 6.65
N TRP A 145 15.81 9.77 5.91
CA TRP A 145 15.57 11.21 5.98
C TRP A 145 14.19 11.62 5.46
N GLN A 146 13.65 10.92 4.44
CA GLN A 146 12.30 11.16 3.91
C GLN A 146 11.24 10.80 4.94
N ILE A 147 11.41 9.65 5.59
CA ILE A 147 10.53 9.21 6.68
C ILE A 147 10.57 10.22 7.83
N MET A 148 11.77 10.58 8.31
CA MET A 148 11.89 11.53 9.44
C MET A 148 11.35 12.92 9.13
N LYS A 149 11.54 13.42 7.90
CA LYS A 149 10.91 14.69 7.47
C LYS A 149 9.39 14.60 7.56
N ALA A 150 8.81 13.51 7.06
CA ALA A 150 7.35 13.32 7.08
C ALA A 150 6.82 13.17 8.52
N LEU A 151 7.48 12.37 9.37
CA LEU A 151 7.09 12.19 10.76
C LEU A 151 7.14 13.52 11.55
N GLY A 152 8.21 14.33 11.36
CA GLY A 152 8.32 15.64 12.00
C GLY A 152 7.23 16.63 11.55
N LEU A 153 6.82 16.59 10.28
CA LEU A 153 5.70 17.38 9.79
C LEU A 153 4.36 16.86 10.33
N ALA A 154 4.17 15.54 10.38
CA ALA A 154 2.97 14.93 10.94
C ALA A 154 2.78 15.33 12.42
N ASP A 155 3.82 15.26 13.23
CA ASP A 155 3.80 15.68 14.63
C ASP A 155 3.48 17.17 14.79
N ARG A 156 4.10 18.01 13.95
CA ARG A 156 3.88 19.47 13.98
C ARG A 156 2.45 19.87 13.66
N HIS A 157 1.80 19.17 12.75
CA HIS A 157 0.47 19.51 12.24
C HIS A 157 -0.66 18.65 12.83
N GLY A 158 -0.34 17.64 13.66
CA GLY A 158 -1.32 16.70 14.19
C GLY A 158 -1.92 15.78 13.12
N TRP A 159 -1.14 15.47 12.07
CA TRP A 159 -1.53 14.54 11.02
C TRP A 159 -1.16 13.10 11.38
N PRO A 160 -1.76 12.10 10.71
CA PRO A 160 -1.40 10.70 10.92
C PRO A 160 0.08 10.46 10.64
N ARG A 161 0.76 9.79 11.57
CA ARG A 161 2.14 9.31 11.39
C ARG A 161 2.12 8.05 10.52
N TYR A 162 3.17 7.82 9.76
CA TYR A 162 3.40 6.50 9.19
C TYR A 162 3.56 5.48 10.32
N VAL A 163 2.92 4.32 10.17
CA VAL A 163 2.98 3.21 11.13
C VAL A 163 3.67 1.97 10.57
N ALA A 164 4.08 2.01 9.30
CA ALA A 164 4.74 0.91 8.63
C ALA A 164 5.70 1.41 7.57
N ASN A 165 6.82 0.71 7.43
CA ASN A 165 7.80 0.91 6.36
C ASN A 165 8.09 -0.43 5.68
N GLN A 166 7.66 -0.60 4.44
CA GLN A 166 7.94 -1.78 3.64
C GLN A 166 9.17 -1.56 2.77
N VAL A 167 10.20 -2.38 2.99
CA VAL A 167 11.52 -2.17 2.39
C VAL A 167 12.04 -3.40 1.67
N TYR A 168 12.93 -3.17 0.71
CA TYR A 168 13.73 -4.25 0.13
C TYR A 168 14.68 -4.81 1.20
N TYR A 169 14.61 -6.12 1.42
CA TYR A 169 15.49 -6.83 2.33
C TYR A 169 15.66 -8.29 1.89
N SER A 170 16.88 -8.79 1.87
CA SER A 170 17.16 -10.17 1.52
C SER A 170 18.40 -10.67 2.25
N LEU A 171 18.75 -11.96 2.09
CA LEU A 171 19.96 -12.52 2.69
C LEU A 171 21.26 -11.82 2.24
N ILE A 172 21.26 -11.22 1.06
CA ILE A 172 22.42 -10.52 0.47
C ILE A 172 22.24 -9.01 0.33
N GLY A 173 21.01 -8.48 0.31
CA GLY A 173 20.68 -7.06 0.28
C GLY A 173 20.25 -6.61 1.67
N ARG A 174 21.18 -6.13 2.49
CA ARG A 174 21.01 -5.87 3.92
C ARG A 174 21.16 -4.40 4.30
N ASP A 175 21.12 -3.49 3.33
CA ASP A 175 21.28 -2.04 3.55
C ASP A 175 20.25 -1.46 4.52
N TYR A 176 19.07 -2.08 4.61
CA TYR A 176 18.03 -1.76 5.59
C TYR A 176 18.55 -1.67 7.03
N GLU A 177 19.51 -2.54 7.40
CA GLU A 177 20.03 -2.65 8.77
C GLU A 177 20.82 -1.41 9.23
N TRP A 178 21.33 -0.63 8.28
CA TRP A 178 22.24 0.48 8.57
C TRP A 178 21.50 1.75 8.99
N ASP A 179 20.36 2.02 8.40
CA ASP A 179 19.61 3.28 8.55
C ASP A 179 18.15 3.03 8.95
N LEU A 180 17.41 2.26 8.15
CA LEU A 180 15.97 2.10 8.31
C LEU A 180 15.58 1.19 9.49
N MET A 181 16.38 0.19 9.82
CA MET A 181 16.11 -0.69 10.96
C MET A 181 16.19 0.05 12.29
N PRO A 182 17.30 0.77 12.62
CA PRO A 182 17.36 1.56 13.85
C PRO A 182 16.32 2.67 13.88
N LEU A 183 16.05 3.33 12.75
CA LEU A 183 14.99 4.33 12.65
C LEU A 183 13.62 3.72 12.96
N GLY A 184 13.29 2.59 12.36
CA GLY A 184 12.03 1.90 12.59
C GLY A 184 11.84 1.49 14.06
N ALA A 185 12.90 0.95 14.68
CA ALA A 185 12.88 0.58 16.10
C ALA A 185 12.66 1.80 17.02
N GLU A 186 13.26 2.95 16.69
CA GLU A 186 13.10 4.18 17.49
C GLU A 186 11.75 4.85 17.29
N GLN A 187 11.25 4.88 16.05
CA GLN A 187 10.02 5.58 15.68
C GLN A 187 8.74 4.72 15.77
N GLY A 188 8.88 3.41 16.02
CA GLY A 188 7.76 2.49 16.11
C GLY A 188 7.15 2.11 14.76
N LEU A 189 8.01 1.93 13.73
CA LEU A 189 7.61 1.55 12.36
C LEU A 189 7.79 0.06 12.10
#